data_8da2c3befce486604a2b9098924b0cf3
#
_entry.id   8da2c3befce486604a2b9098924b0cf3
#
_cell.length_a   1.000
_cell.length_b   1.000
_cell.length_c   1.000
_cell.angle_alpha   90.00
_cell.angle_beta   90.00
_cell.angle_gamma   90.00
#
_symmetry.space_group_name_H-M   'P 1'
#
loop_
_entity.id
_entity.type
_entity.pdbx_description
1 polymer ?
#
loop_
_entity_poly.entity_id
_entity_poly.type
_entity_poly.pdbx_seq_one_letter_code
_entity_poly.pdbx_strand_id
1 'polypeptide(L)'
;MKLTSRRKIALASSVLISAFAATVTLQSPAKAADCGTWGIAMHAWNGYTASAQVVTEVAKAQGCTINQQTLTEASVSYDAIEAGTTDVIIEDWGGGRWKAWTDRGSVVLVGSNGNVGKIGMFVAPWMVKKYPDITNSKNLNKYASLFKTADSGGKGAWYEGPPGYTTIGEKMIKANKLNFKAIATGSEAALISTITKAEKAKKPALIYWWEPSTLFVKVKGLDKARVNFPKSDWSDAAKASGLTDYPSTDLQKLASKKLMTSGSVFAKIVKNFKWTNADQNSVAADIESGMTPSAAAQKWIKANKAKVDAWLK
;
A
#
# COMPACT_ATOMS: atom_id res chain seq x y z
N MET A 1 -63.03 -70.76 51.90
CA MET A 1 -64.47 -70.66 51.57
C MET A 1 -64.62 -69.54 50.53
N LYS A 2 -65.12 -69.92 49.37
CA LYS A 2 -65.72 -69.12 48.26
C LYS A 2 -65.01 -67.84 47.78
N LEU A 3 -64.40 -67.87 46.52
CA LEU A 3 -65.05 -67.50 45.26
C LEU A 3 -65.39 -65.97 45.19
N THR A 4 -64.86 -65.21 44.23
CA THR A 4 -65.36 -65.14 42.86
C THR A 4 -64.43 -64.24 41.96
N SER A 5 -64.27 -64.75 40.76
CA SER A 5 -63.69 -64.14 39.56
C SER A 5 -64.42 -62.86 39.16
N ARG A 6 -63.66 -61.87 38.65
CA ARG A 6 -64.11 -61.01 37.53
C ARG A 6 -62.95 -60.64 36.61
N ARG A 7 -63.07 -61.14 35.43
CA ARG A 7 -62.26 -60.75 34.28
C ARG A 7 -62.54 -59.27 33.91
N LYS A 8 -61.50 -58.47 33.70
CA LYS A 8 -61.62 -57.22 32.98
C LYS A 8 -60.71 -57.32 31.79
N ILE A 9 -61.32 -57.19 30.58
CA ILE A 9 -60.75 -57.11 29.31
C ILE A 9 -60.04 -55.74 29.21
N ALA A 10 -58.73 -55.69 28.94
CA ALA A 10 -58.02 -54.48 28.63
C ALA A 10 -57.79 -54.44 27.13
N LEU A 11 -58.35 -53.46 26.45
CA LEU A 11 -58.06 -53.11 25.10
C LEU A 11 -56.59 -52.61 25.00
N ALA A 12 -55.78 -53.28 24.18
CA ALA A 12 -54.43 -52.78 23.82
C ALA A 12 -54.56 -51.81 22.67
N SER A 13 -54.38 -50.52 22.94
CA SER A 13 -54.20 -49.51 21.89
C SER A 13 -52.75 -49.49 21.46
N SER A 14 -52.47 -49.98 20.28
CA SER A 14 -51.15 -49.94 19.65
C SER A 14 -50.87 -48.52 19.12
N VAL A 15 -50.01 -47.77 19.81
CA VAL A 15 -49.48 -46.48 19.30
C VAL A 15 -48.27 -46.80 18.47
N LEU A 16 -48.39 -46.67 17.14
CA LEU A 16 -47.28 -46.70 16.20
C LEU A 16 -46.51 -45.38 16.36
N ILE A 17 -45.34 -45.42 17.01
CA ILE A 17 -44.36 -44.32 17.00
C ILE A 17 -43.55 -44.45 15.72
N SER A 18 -43.86 -43.65 14.70
CA SER A 18 -43.04 -43.45 13.53
C SER A 18 -41.79 -42.69 13.92
N ALA A 19 -40.66 -43.33 14.09
CA ALA A 19 -39.37 -42.71 14.27
C ALA A 19 -38.91 -42.10 12.91
N PHE A 20 -39.11 -40.76 12.78
CA PHE A 20 -38.44 -40.01 11.71
C PHE A 20 -36.97 -39.94 12.07
N ALA A 21 -36.13 -40.77 11.48
CA ALA A 21 -34.69 -40.64 11.50
C ALA A 21 -34.30 -39.45 10.61
N ALA A 22 -34.14 -38.28 11.21
CA ALA A 22 -33.51 -37.14 10.54
C ALA A 22 -32.06 -37.49 10.35
N THR A 23 -31.70 -37.95 9.12
CA THR A 23 -30.31 -38.04 8.69
C THR A 23 -29.71 -36.61 8.63
N VAL A 24 -29.06 -36.21 9.71
CA VAL A 24 -28.16 -35.06 9.68
C VAL A 24 -26.96 -35.44 8.81
N THR A 25 -27.00 -35.07 7.54
CA THR A 25 -25.82 -35.08 6.69
C THR A 25 -24.85 -34.08 7.25
N LEU A 26 -23.87 -34.54 8.03
CA LEU A 26 -22.67 -33.79 8.32
C LEU A 26 -21.99 -33.48 6.99
N GLN A 27 -22.29 -32.31 6.43
CA GLN A 27 -21.50 -31.76 5.34
C GLN A 27 -20.09 -31.58 5.90
N SER A 28 -19.17 -32.45 5.50
CA SER A 28 -17.75 -32.22 5.71
C SER A 28 -17.44 -30.81 5.19
N PRO A 29 -16.71 -29.98 5.97
CA PRO A 29 -16.29 -28.70 5.47
C PRO A 29 -15.58 -28.93 4.14
N ALA A 30 -16.05 -28.28 3.08
CA ALA A 30 -15.42 -28.38 1.77
C ALA A 30 -13.93 -28.08 2.01
N LYS A 31 -13.07 -29.07 1.67
CA LYS A 31 -11.62 -28.91 1.75
C LYS A 31 -11.30 -27.64 0.99
N ALA A 32 -10.77 -26.63 1.68
CA ALA A 32 -10.37 -25.39 1.04
C ALA A 32 -9.53 -25.77 -0.16
N ALA A 33 -9.94 -25.37 -1.35
CA ALA A 33 -9.19 -25.68 -2.58
C ALA A 33 -7.75 -25.23 -2.31
N ASP A 34 -6.78 -26.09 -2.64
CA ASP A 34 -5.36 -25.77 -2.44
C ASP A 34 -5.08 -24.45 -3.18
N CYS A 35 -4.92 -23.39 -2.39
CA CYS A 35 -4.72 -22.07 -2.94
C CYS A 35 -3.34 -21.92 -3.59
N GLY A 36 -2.42 -22.85 -3.35
CA GLY A 36 -1.06 -22.83 -3.85
C GLY A 36 -0.10 -21.94 -3.06
N THR A 37 1.14 -21.90 -3.55
CA THR A 37 2.23 -21.08 -3.00
C THR A 37 2.55 -19.96 -3.97
N TRP A 38 2.56 -18.72 -3.48
CA TRP A 38 2.72 -17.50 -4.28
C TRP A 38 3.71 -16.53 -3.64
N GLY A 39 4.40 -15.76 -4.47
CA GLY A 39 5.32 -14.70 -4.05
C GLY A 39 4.68 -13.33 -4.07
N ILE A 40 4.91 -12.52 -3.02
CA ILE A 40 4.56 -11.10 -2.99
C ILE A 40 5.80 -10.24 -2.76
N ALA A 41 6.02 -9.23 -3.61
CA ALA A 41 7.06 -8.25 -3.39
C ALA A 41 6.76 -7.43 -2.13
N MET A 42 7.80 -7.13 -1.35
CA MET A 42 7.76 -6.24 -0.18
C MET A 42 8.71 -5.08 -0.41
N HIS A 43 8.19 -3.87 -0.41
CA HIS A 43 8.97 -2.65 -0.55
C HIS A 43 9.15 -1.94 0.79
N ALA A 44 10.20 -1.11 0.89
CA ALA A 44 10.71 -0.60 2.17
C ALA A 44 10.01 0.68 2.68
N TRP A 45 8.69 0.83 2.47
CA TRP A 45 7.92 1.91 3.11
C TRP A 45 6.64 1.39 3.74
N ASN A 46 6.20 2.06 4.81
CA ASN A 46 5.12 1.58 5.66
C ASN A 46 3.78 1.44 4.94
N GLY A 47 3.49 2.32 3.98
CA GLY A 47 2.28 2.23 3.16
C GLY A 47 2.22 0.95 2.34
N TYR A 48 3.33 0.60 1.68
CA TYR A 48 3.42 -0.66 0.94
C TYR A 48 3.31 -1.88 1.86
N THR A 49 4.04 -1.86 2.98
CA THR A 49 3.98 -2.92 3.98
C THR A 49 2.53 -3.14 4.44
N ALA A 50 1.77 -2.07 4.66
CA ALA A 50 0.37 -2.14 5.03
C ALA A 50 -0.47 -2.85 3.96
N SER A 51 -0.37 -2.44 2.69
CA SER A 51 -1.15 -3.02 1.59
C SER A 51 -0.79 -4.48 1.32
N ALA A 52 0.50 -4.79 1.24
CA ALA A 52 0.98 -6.15 0.99
C ALA A 52 0.65 -7.11 2.14
N GLN A 53 0.73 -6.63 3.39
CA GLN A 53 0.41 -7.47 4.54
C GLN A 53 -1.08 -7.78 4.65
N VAL A 54 -1.95 -6.80 4.38
CA VAL A 54 -3.40 -7.06 4.36
C VAL A 54 -3.75 -8.11 3.33
N VAL A 55 -3.22 -8.00 2.10
CA VAL A 55 -3.44 -9.01 1.04
C VAL A 55 -2.88 -10.37 1.45
N THR A 56 -1.69 -10.39 2.08
CA THR A 56 -1.07 -11.62 2.59
C THR A 56 -1.94 -12.32 3.63
N GLU A 57 -2.45 -11.58 4.64
CA GLU A 57 -3.26 -12.18 5.71
C GLU A 57 -4.63 -12.67 5.18
N VAL A 58 -5.24 -11.95 4.25
CA VAL A 58 -6.47 -12.41 3.57
C VAL A 58 -6.22 -13.71 2.80
N ALA A 59 -5.11 -13.79 2.05
CA ALA A 59 -4.76 -14.99 1.29
C ALA A 59 -4.45 -16.18 2.21
N LYS A 60 -3.70 -15.97 3.29
CA LYS A 60 -3.42 -17.01 4.29
C LYS A 60 -4.69 -17.56 4.93
N ALA A 61 -5.65 -16.70 5.24
CA ALA A 61 -6.96 -17.11 5.77
C ALA A 61 -7.76 -17.98 4.80
N GLN A 62 -7.43 -17.96 3.50
CA GLN A 62 -8.01 -18.83 2.46
C GLN A 62 -7.17 -20.08 2.19
N GLY A 63 -6.13 -20.36 2.99
CA GLY A 63 -5.27 -21.53 2.84
C GLY A 63 -4.12 -21.36 1.85
N CYS A 64 -3.83 -20.13 1.38
CA CYS A 64 -2.68 -19.89 0.53
C CYS A 64 -1.37 -19.83 1.34
N THR A 65 -0.27 -20.31 0.77
CA THR A 65 1.08 -20.03 1.25
C THR A 65 1.62 -18.81 0.54
N ILE A 66 1.97 -17.75 1.29
CA ILE A 66 2.48 -16.50 0.72
C ILE A 66 3.92 -16.27 1.18
N ASN A 67 4.84 -16.25 0.22
CA ASN A 67 6.25 -15.94 0.40
C ASN A 67 6.47 -14.45 0.18
N GLN A 68 6.85 -13.73 1.23
CA GLN A 68 7.18 -12.31 1.15
C GLN A 68 8.65 -12.15 0.76
N GLN A 69 8.92 -11.43 -0.33
CA GLN A 69 10.26 -11.17 -0.83
C GLN A 69 10.56 -9.68 -0.78
N THR A 70 11.52 -9.28 0.06
CA THR A 70 11.97 -7.88 0.11
C THR A 70 12.76 -7.54 -1.15
N LEU A 71 12.28 -6.54 -1.88
CA LEU A 71 12.88 -6.04 -3.11
C LEU A 71 13.08 -4.52 -2.98
N THR A 72 14.08 -4.00 -3.66
CA THR A 72 14.40 -2.57 -3.58
C THR A 72 13.32 -1.72 -4.25
N GLU A 73 12.58 -2.27 -5.22
CA GLU A 73 11.38 -1.69 -5.81
C GLU A 73 11.27 -1.80 -7.34
N ALA A 74 10.20 -1.23 -7.87
CA ALA A 74 9.92 -0.97 -9.29
C ALA A 74 10.56 -1.98 -10.27
N SER A 75 11.61 -1.60 -11.02
CA SER A 75 12.18 -2.46 -12.07
C SER A 75 12.69 -3.81 -11.54
N VAL A 76 13.32 -3.83 -10.37
CA VAL A 76 13.77 -5.09 -9.74
C VAL A 76 12.60 -6.02 -9.45
N SER A 77 11.45 -5.46 -9.06
CA SER A 77 10.24 -6.25 -8.81
C SER A 77 9.60 -6.76 -10.10
N TYR A 78 9.67 -5.99 -11.19
CA TYR A 78 9.21 -6.45 -12.50
C TYR A 78 10.08 -7.60 -13.02
N ASP A 79 11.41 -7.47 -12.89
CA ASP A 79 12.37 -8.52 -13.25
C ASP A 79 12.13 -9.80 -12.41
N ALA A 80 11.84 -9.65 -11.12
CA ALA A 80 11.53 -10.76 -10.24
C ALA A 80 10.22 -11.50 -10.64
N ILE A 81 9.19 -10.76 -11.08
CA ILE A 81 7.96 -11.36 -11.63
C ILE A 81 8.28 -12.09 -12.94
N GLU A 82 9.04 -11.49 -13.84
CA GLU A 82 9.42 -12.08 -15.12
C GLU A 82 10.26 -13.35 -14.94
N ALA A 83 11.18 -13.33 -13.97
CA ALA A 83 11.99 -14.49 -13.60
C ALA A 83 11.22 -15.57 -12.81
N GLY A 84 9.97 -15.29 -12.38
CA GLY A 84 9.14 -16.23 -11.63
C GLY A 84 9.56 -16.39 -10.16
N THR A 85 10.37 -15.50 -9.61
CA THR A 85 10.79 -15.53 -8.20
C THR A 85 9.81 -14.82 -7.26
N THR A 86 8.95 -13.95 -7.80
CA THR A 86 7.78 -13.39 -7.13
C THR A 86 6.59 -13.35 -8.10
N ASP A 87 5.37 -13.17 -7.60
CA ASP A 87 4.17 -13.21 -8.43
C ASP A 87 3.41 -11.91 -8.47
N VAL A 88 3.56 -11.01 -7.48
CA VAL A 88 2.73 -9.82 -7.42
C VAL A 88 3.39 -8.61 -6.74
N ILE A 89 3.08 -7.45 -7.30
CA ILE A 89 3.28 -6.12 -6.72
C ILE A 89 1.90 -5.54 -6.46
N ILE A 90 1.61 -5.15 -5.21
CA ILE A 90 0.28 -4.66 -4.80
C ILE A 90 0.14 -3.15 -4.95
N GLU A 91 1.25 -2.43 -5.01
CA GLU A 91 1.26 -0.98 -5.08
C GLU A 91 2.44 -0.50 -5.93
N ASP A 92 2.19 -0.23 -7.19
CA ASP A 92 3.19 0.29 -8.11
C ASP A 92 3.02 1.80 -8.33
N TRP A 93 4.11 2.53 -8.16
CA TRP A 93 4.24 3.96 -8.39
C TRP A 93 4.91 4.27 -9.74
N GLY A 94 5.11 3.26 -10.56
CA GLY A 94 5.99 3.31 -11.72
C GLY A 94 5.58 4.25 -12.85
N GLY A 95 4.35 4.79 -12.86
CA GLY A 95 3.92 5.73 -13.88
C GLY A 95 4.09 5.21 -15.31
N GLY A 96 3.82 3.91 -15.54
CA GLY A 96 3.97 3.27 -16.85
C GLY A 96 5.33 2.63 -17.12
N ARG A 97 6.29 2.66 -16.20
CA ARG A 97 7.60 1.99 -16.35
C ARG A 97 7.47 0.48 -16.60
N TRP A 98 6.42 -0.13 -16.07
CA TRP A 98 6.09 -1.55 -16.25
C TRP A 98 5.79 -1.95 -17.70
N LYS A 99 5.55 -0.98 -18.60
CA LYS A 99 5.14 -1.25 -19.98
C LYS A 99 6.09 -2.19 -20.72
N ALA A 100 7.39 -2.04 -20.57
CA ALA A 100 8.37 -2.92 -21.22
C ALA A 100 8.22 -4.40 -20.83
N TRP A 101 7.81 -4.69 -19.57
CA TRP A 101 7.60 -6.05 -19.08
C TRP A 101 6.22 -6.60 -19.46
N THR A 102 5.18 -5.76 -19.48
CA THR A 102 3.85 -6.18 -19.96
C THR A 102 3.83 -6.45 -21.44
N ASP A 103 4.59 -5.70 -22.23
CA ASP A 103 4.72 -5.92 -23.69
C ASP A 103 5.41 -7.28 -24.00
N ARG A 104 6.30 -7.77 -23.11
CA ARG A 104 6.89 -9.11 -23.20
C ARG A 104 5.93 -10.23 -22.76
N GLY A 105 4.84 -9.89 -22.10
CA GLY A 105 3.74 -10.79 -21.80
C GLY A 105 3.92 -11.68 -20.55
N SER A 106 5.02 -11.53 -19.80
CA SER A 106 5.25 -12.26 -18.53
C SER A 106 4.61 -11.55 -17.34
N VAL A 107 4.55 -10.22 -17.37
CA VAL A 107 3.92 -9.36 -16.37
C VAL A 107 2.57 -8.86 -16.88
N VAL A 108 1.57 -8.84 -16.02
CA VAL A 108 0.19 -8.39 -16.31
C VAL A 108 -0.11 -7.15 -15.47
N LEU A 109 -0.61 -6.09 -16.11
CA LEU A 109 -1.23 -4.98 -15.41
C LEU A 109 -2.62 -5.40 -14.94
N VAL A 110 -2.77 -5.57 -13.62
CA VAL A 110 -4.05 -6.00 -13.01
C VAL A 110 -5.02 -4.83 -12.83
N GLY A 111 -4.49 -3.62 -12.74
CA GLY A 111 -5.26 -2.39 -12.56
C GLY A 111 -5.09 -1.75 -11.19
N SER A 112 -5.82 -0.66 -10.96
CA SER A 112 -5.69 0.15 -9.74
C SER A 112 -5.97 -0.65 -8.46
N ASN A 113 -5.18 -0.37 -7.39
CA ASN A 113 -5.46 -0.85 -6.04
C ASN A 113 -6.44 0.06 -5.26
N GLY A 114 -6.92 1.14 -5.89
CA GLY A 114 -7.86 2.11 -5.32
C GLY A 114 -7.20 3.31 -4.64
N ASN A 115 -5.90 3.29 -4.42
CA ASN A 115 -5.18 4.45 -3.89
C ASN A 115 -4.82 5.44 -4.99
N VAL A 116 -4.83 6.71 -4.62
CA VAL A 116 -4.29 7.79 -5.43
C VAL A 116 -3.01 8.29 -4.78
N GLY A 117 -1.90 8.10 -5.49
CA GLY A 117 -0.58 8.57 -5.09
C GLY A 117 -0.35 10.02 -5.50
N LYS A 118 0.34 10.79 -4.66
CA LYS A 118 0.76 12.16 -4.97
C LYS A 118 2.10 12.44 -4.33
N ILE A 119 3.10 12.59 -5.16
CA ILE A 119 4.46 12.95 -4.74
C ILE A 119 4.64 14.46 -4.77
N GLY A 120 5.57 14.99 -3.98
CA GLY A 120 5.96 16.40 -4.05
C GLY A 120 7.16 16.73 -3.19
N MET A 121 7.58 17.98 -3.30
CA MET A 121 8.55 18.59 -2.38
C MET A 121 7.78 19.41 -1.34
N PHE A 122 8.14 19.25 -0.08
CA PHE A 122 7.46 19.90 1.03
C PHE A 122 8.45 20.65 1.92
N VAL A 123 8.14 21.90 2.23
CA VAL A 123 8.89 22.65 3.24
C VAL A 123 8.36 22.36 4.64
N ALA A 124 9.15 22.66 5.68
CA ALA A 124 8.64 22.59 7.05
C ALA A 124 7.45 23.57 7.22
N PRO A 125 6.30 23.13 7.77
CA PRO A 125 5.06 23.93 7.80
C PRO A 125 5.18 25.31 8.44
N TRP A 126 6.06 25.49 9.44
CA TRP A 126 6.31 26.79 10.03
C TRP A 126 6.81 27.83 9.02
N MET A 127 7.52 27.37 7.96
CA MET A 127 8.05 28.26 6.92
C MET A 127 6.93 28.86 6.08
N VAL A 128 5.86 28.12 5.82
CA VAL A 128 4.70 28.62 5.06
C VAL A 128 4.04 29.78 5.81
N LYS A 129 3.96 29.69 7.14
CA LYS A 129 3.43 30.79 7.97
C LYS A 129 4.30 32.03 7.93
N LYS A 130 5.62 31.84 7.88
CA LYS A 130 6.60 32.97 7.89
C LYS A 130 6.85 33.53 6.50
N TYR A 131 6.80 32.68 5.49
CA TYR A 131 7.10 32.97 4.08
C TYR A 131 6.00 32.42 3.18
N PRO A 132 4.82 33.06 3.08
CA PRO A 132 3.65 32.51 2.39
C PRO A 132 3.88 32.17 0.91
N ASP A 133 4.80 32.84 0.24
CA ASP A 133 5.13 32.62 -1.17
C ASP A 133 6.17 31.50 -1.41
N ILE A 134 6.67 30.84 -0.35
CA ILE A 134 7.69 29.79 -0.45
C ILE A 134 7.19 28.52 -1.15
N THR A 135 5.87 28.32 -1.16
CA THR A 135 5.24 27.17 -1.84
C THR A 135 5.15 27.32 -3.37
N ASN A 136 5.55 28.48 -3.90
CA ASN A 136 5.73 28.66 -5.33
C ASN A 136 7.20 28.41 -5.70
N SER A 137 7.47 27.42 -6.55
CA SER A 137 8.84 27.05 -6.96
C SER A 137 9.66 28.22 -7.55
N LYS A 138 9.01 29.17 -8.19
CA LYS A 138 9.67 30.38 -8.73
C LYS A 138 10.32 31.25 -7.64
N ASN A 139 9.85 31.12 -6.41
CA ASN A 139 10.35 31.92 -5.27
C ASN A 139 11.41 31.16 -4.45
N LEU A 140 11.64 29.85 -4.67
CA LEU A 140 12.54 29.06 -3.83
C LEU A 140 13.94 29.68 -3.73
N ASN A 141 14.47 30.26 -4.79
CA ASN A 141 15.81 30.87 -4.77
C ASN A 141 15.93 32.03 -3.78
N LYS A 142 14.86 32.76 -3.48
CA LYS A 142 14.86 33.81 -2.44
C LYS A 142 15.25 33.25 -1.08
N TYR A 143 14.93 31.97 -0.85
CA TYR A 143 15.06 31.27 0.44
C TYR A 143 16.18 30.23 0.44
N ALA A 144 16.88 29.99 -0.67
CA ALA A 144 17.85 28.91 -0.80
C ALA A 144 18.93 28.96 0.30
N SER A 145 19.36 30.15 0.72
CA SER A 145 20.35 30.33 1.78
C SER A 145 19.88 29.80 3.15
N LEU A 146 18.56 29.79 3.41
CA LEU A 146 18.00 29.28 4.66
C LEU A 146 18.13 27.75 4.77
N PHE A 147 18.15 27.06 3.65
CA PHE A 147 18.21 25.59 3.56
C PHE A 147 19.65 25.04 3.55
N LYS A 148 20.68 25.87 3.71
CA LYS A 148 22.06 25.42 3.72
C LYS A 148 22.33 24.47 4.89
N THR A 149 23.05 23.39 4.58
CA THR A 149 23.55 22.40 5.55
C THR A 149 24.99 22.07 5.22
N ALA A 150 25.68 21.32 6.11
CA ALA A 150 27.04 20.88 5.85
C ALA A 150 27.15 20.07 4.55
N ASP A 151 26.15 19.21 4.28
CA ASP A 151 26.16 18.30 3.13
C ASP A 151 25.77 18.97 1.81
N SER A 152 25.21 20.18 1.88
CA SER A 152 24.68 20.87 0.68
C SER A 152 25.75 21.67 -0.10
N GLY A 153 26.99 21.78 0.42
CA GLY A 153 28.09 22.45 -0.31
C GLY A 153 27.81 23.93 -0.61
N GLY A 154 27.22 24.65 0.34
CA GLY A 154 26.90 26.09 0.19
C GLY A 154 25.59 26.38 -0.55
N LYS A 155 24.91 25.37 -1.11
CA LYS A 155 23.58 25.47 -1.72
C LYS A 155 22.48 25.12 -0.70
N GLY A 156 21.22 25.34 -1.03
CA GLY A 156 20.10 24.83 -0.24
C GLY A 156 20.05 23.31 -0.30
N ALA A 157 19.77 22.64 0.82
CA ALA A 157 19.57 21.19 0.83
C ALA A 157 18.17 20.85 0.30
N TRP A 158 18.14 19.95 -0.69
CA TRP A 158 16.93 19.35 -1.26
C TRP A 158 17.00 17.85 -0.95
N TYR A 159 16.30 17.42 0.11
CA TYR A 159 16.31 16.03 0.52
C TYR A 159 15.39 15.18 -0.35
N GLU A 160 16.00 14.32 -1.15
CA GLU A 160 15.32 13.35 -2.03
C GLU A 160 14.90 12.09 -1.28
N GLY A 161 14.03 11.31 -1.92
CA GLY A 161 13.71 9.94 -1.50
C GLY A 161 14.94 9.03 -1.51
N PRO A 162 14.84 7.86 -0.86
CA PRO A 162 15.87 6.82 -0.97
C PRO A 162 16.16 6.44 -2.43
N PRO A 163 17.37 5.91 -2.70
CA PRO A 163 17.68 5.36 -4.01
C PRO A 163 16.60 4.36 -4.45
N GLY A 164 16.20 4.46 -5.71
CA GLY A 164 15.16 3.63 -6.26
C GLY A 164 13.75 4.25 -6.24
N TYR A 165 13.45 5.23 -5.41
CA TYR A 165 12.16 5.93 -5.43
C TYR A 165 12.00 6.75 -6.72
N THR A 166 10.74 7.05 -7.07
CA THR A 166 10.42 7.89 -8.24
C THR A 166 10.82 9.34 -7.98
N THR A 167 12.09 9.68 -8.21
CA THR A 167 12.64 11.03 -7.98
C THR A 167 13.20 11.63 -9.27
N ILE A 168 13.01 12.94 -9.45
CA ILE A 168 13.58 13.72 -10.55
C ILE A 168 14.16 15.06 -10.07
N GLY A 169 14.49 15.17 -8.78
CA GLY A 169 14.87 16.43 -8.15
C GLY A 169 16.09 17.10 -8.77
N GLU A 170 17.14 16.36 -9.15
CA GLU A 170 18.30 16.95 -9.85
C GLU A 170 17.90 17.63 -11.15
N LYS A 171 17.01 16.98 -11.94
CA LYS A 171 16.50 17.56 -13.19
C LYS A 171 15.65 18.80 -12.91
N MET A 172 14.78 18.75 -11.89
CA MET A 172 13.96 19.89 -11.49
C MET A 172 14.81 21.07 -11.01
N ILE A 173 15.83 20.83 -10.18
CA ILE A 173 16.78 21.84 -9.72
C ILE A 173 17.48 22.50 -10.91
N LYS A 174 18.01 21.72 -11.82
CA LYS A 174 18.72 22.23 -13.02
C LYS A 174 17.79 23.04 -13.92
N ALA A 175 16.62 22.51 -14.24
CA ALA A 175 15.68 23.12 -15.17
C ALA A 175 15.11 24.44 -14.65
N ASN A 176 14.81 24.51 -13.35
CA ASN A 176 14.30 25.71 -12.70
C ASN A 176 15.40 26.64 -12.17
N LYS A 177 16.68 26.35 -12.51
CA LYS A 177 17.87 27.14 -12.10
C LYS A 177 17.91 27.42 -10.59
N LEU A 178 17.55 26.39 -9.79
CA LEU A 178 17.48 26.50 -8.34
C LEU A 178 18.88 26.39 -7.72
N ASN A 179 19.19 27.24 -6.76
CA ASN A 179 20.44 27.18 -5.99
C ASN A 179 20.34 26.12 -4.85
N PHE A 180 20.01 24.91 -5.24
CA PHE A 180 19.85 23.74 -4.36
C PHE A 180 20.75 22.59 -4.81
N LYS A 181 20.98 21.66 -3.89
CA LYS A 181 21.67 20.39 -4.14
C LYS A 181 20.75 19.25 -3.71
N ALA A 182 20.48 18.31 -4.59
CA ALA A 182 19.77 17.09 -4.25
C ALA A 182 20.66 16.21 -3.36
N ILE A 183 20.07 15.71 -2.27
CA ILE A 183 20.72 14.85 -1.28
C ILE A 183 19.83 13.66 -1.08
N ALA A 184 20.23 12.49 -1.56
CA ALA A 184 19.50 11.26 -1.34
C ALA A 184 19.47 10.90 0.14
N THR A 185 18.30 10.56 0.67
CA THR A 185 18.16 10.03 2.03
C THR A 185 18.21 8.51 2.01
N GLY A 186 18.67 7.91 3.13
CA GLY A 186 18.84 6.46 3.17
C GLY A 186 17.54 5.68 3.40
N SER A 187 16.46 6.34 3.88
CA SER A 187 15.20 5.67 4.22
C SER A 187 14.03 6.65 4.40
N GLU A 188 12.80 6.11 4.38
CA GLU A 188 11.59 6.84 4.79
C GLU A 188 11.73 7.44 6.20
N ALA A 189 12.27 6.66 7.15
CA ALA A 189 12.48 7.10 8.53
C ALA A 189 13.42 8.34 8.62
N ALA A 190 14.43 8.42 7.76
CA ALA A 190 15.31 9.58 7.69
C ALA A 190 14.58 10.84 7.23
N LEU A 191 13.71 10.74 6.20
CA LEU A 191 12.86 11.86 5.76
C LEU A 191 11.90 12.31 6.87
N ILE A 192 11.21 11.37 7.52
CA ILE A 192 10.32 11.65 8.67
C ILE A 192 11.09 12.40 9.78
N SER A 193 12.27 11.89 10.14
CA SER A 193 13.12 12.52 11.16
C SER A 193 13.52 13.95 10.78
N THR A 194 13.91 14.15 9.51
CA THR A 194 14.31 15.46 8.99
C THR A 194 13.21 16.49 9.14
N ILE A 195 12.02 16.21 8.63
CA ILE A 195 10.92 17.18 8.65
C ILE A 195 10.35 17.39 10.07
N THR A 196 10.26 16.31 10.86
CA THR A 196 9.72 16.40 12.23
C THR A 196 10.65 17.22 13.14
N LYS A 197 11.96 16.98 13.07
CA LYS A 197 12.95 17.77 13.81
C LYS A 197 12.98 19.23 13.35
N ALA A 198 12.89 19.46 12.03
CA ALA A 198 12.86 20.79 11.46
C ALA A 198 11.63 21.58 11.94
N GLU A 199 10.43 20.97 11.88
CA GLU A 199 9.20 21.61 12.35
C GLU A 199 9.27 21.94 13.85
N LYS A 200 9.71 20.98 14.67
CA LYS A 200 9.84 21.18 16.13
C LYS A 200 10.84 22.29 16.49
N ALA A 201 11.98 22.32 15.82
CA ALA A 201 13.05 23.27 16.10
C ALA A 201 12.92 24.59 15.33
N LYS A 202 11.87 24.75 14.52
CA LYS A 202 11.67 25.88 13.58
C LYS A 202 12.91 26.10 12.69
N LYS A 203 13.53 25.00 12.25
CA LYS A 203 14.63 25.01 11.29
C LYS A 203 14.10 24.77 9.87
N PRO A 204 14.72 25.35 8.84
CA PRO A 204 14.33 25.11 7.44
C PRO A 204 14.59 23.66 7.04
N ALA A 205 13.65 23.08 6.29
CA ALA A 205 13.83 21.82 5.60
C ALA A 205 12.97 21.81 4.33
N LEU A 206 13.47 21.16 3.28
CA LEU A 206 12.76 20.88 2.04
C LEU A 206 12.96 19.40 1.75
N ILE A 207 11.88 18.60 1.80
CA ILE A 207 11.92 17.15 1.67
C ILE A 207 11.02 16.68 0.53
N TYR A 208 11.43 15.60 -0.11
CA TYR A 208 10.57 14.73 -0.91
C TYR A 208 9.58 14.01 0.01
N TRP A 209 8.30 13.97 -0.36
CA TRP A 209 7.31 13.20 0.35
C TRP A 209 6.12 12.82 -0.55
N TRP A 210 5.23 11.94 -0.06
CA TRP A 210 4.11 11.41 -0.84
C TRP A 210 2.86 11.12 0.00
N GLU A 211 1.72 11.03 -0.67
CA GLU A 211 0.45 10.48 -0.19
C GLU A 211 0.16 9.17 -0.93
N PRO A 212 -0.44 8.15 -0.28
CA PRO A 212 -0.90 8.11 1.12
C PRO A 212 0.25 8.01 2.12
N SER A 213 0.14 8.72 3.24
CA SER A 213 1.10 8.66 4.33
C SER A 213 0.52 9.24 5.63
N THR A 214 0.91 8.66 6.75
CA THR A 214 0.55 9.13 8.10
C THR A 214 1.26 10.42 8.49
N LEU A 215 2.31 10.82 7.80
CA LEU A 215 3.11 12.00 8.12
C LEU A 215 2.27 13.29 8.11
N PHE A 216 1.25 13.38 7.26
CA PHE A 216 0.35 14.54 7.20
C PHE A 216 -0.49 14.71 8.47
N VAL A 217 -0.72 13.63 9.22
CA VAL A 217 -1.37 13.68 10.53
C VAL A 217 -0.35 14.06 11.61
N LYS A 218 0.87 13.51 11.54
CA LYS A 218 1.94 13.73 12.53
C LYS A 218 2.52 15.13 12.48
N VAL A 219 2.64 15.70 11.27
CA VAL A 219 3.20 17.03 11.03
C VAL A 219 2.10 17.97 10.53
N LYS A 220 1.37 18.57 11.47
CA LYS A 220 0.22 19.46 11.16
C LYS A 220 0.60 20.59 10.21
N GLY A 221 -0.17 20.72 9.13
CA GLY A 221 0.03 21.75 8.10
C GLY A 221 0.99 21.34 6.99
N LEU A 222 1.54 20.12 7.02
CA LEU A 222 2.37 19.61 5.94
C LEU A 222 1.59 19.51 4.62
N ASP A 223 0.30 19.20 4.67
CA ASP A 223 -0.63 19.21 3.53
C ASP A 223 -0.67 20.54 2.76
N LYS A 224 -0.40 21.65 3.45
CA LYS A 224 -0.35 23.02 2.89
C LYS A 224 1.06 23.48 2.53
N ALA A 225 2.07 22.64 2.81
CA ALA A 225 3.48 23.01 2.69
C ALA A 225 4.14 22.45 1.42
N ARG A 226 3.34 21.92 0.48
CA ARG A 226 3.83 21.43 -0.81
C ARG A 226 4.30 22.60 -1.66
N VAL A 227 5.50 22.46 -2.24
CA VAL A 227 6.01 23.39 -3.25
C VAL A 227 5.43 23.01 -4.61
N ASN A 228 4.79 23.97 -5.27
CA ASN A 228 4.14 23.77 -6.56
C ASN A 228 5.09 24.13 -7.70
N PHE A 229 5.35 23.18 -8.57
CA PHE A 229 6.12 23.33 -9.79
C PHE A 229 5.20 23.45 -11.01
N PRO A 230 5.73 23.84 -12.19
CA PRO A 230 4.94 23.83 -13.41
C PRO A 230 4.41 22.45 -13.72
N LYS A 231 3.13 22.33 -14.01
CA LYS A 231 2.48 21.07 -14.39
C LYS A 231 2.84 20.72 -15.84
N SER A 232 2.93 19.43 -16.13
CA SER A 232 3.09 18.88 -17.46
C SER A 232 2.28 17.58 -17.60
N ASP A 233 2.39 16.94 -18.76
CA ASP A 233 1.79 15.63 -19.05
C ASP A 233 2.53 14.44 -18.42
N TRP A 234 3.61 14.70 -17.69
CA TRP A 234 4.47 13.68 -17.06
C TRP A 234 5.09 12.69 -18.07
N SER A 235 5.14 13.06 -19.35
CA SER A 235 5.82 12.28 -20.39
C SER A 235 7.31 12.10 -20.09
N ASP A 236 7.96 11.17 -20.78
CA ASP A 236 9.41 10.98 -20.63
C ASP A 236 10.19 12.24 -21.03
N ALA A 237 9.71 12.98 -22.02
CA ALA A 237 10.27 14.27 -22.40
C ALA A 237 10.12 15.31 -21.27
N ALA A 238 8.96 15.40 -20.64
CA ALA A 238 8.72 16.28 -19.51
C ALA A 238 9.58 15.92 -18.30
N LYS A 239 9.67 14.64 -17.94
CA LYS A 239 10.57 14.13 -16.88
C LYS A 239 12.04 14.38 -17.20
N ALA A 240 12.44 14.21 -18.45
CA ALA A 240 13.80 14.50 -18.90
C ALA A 240 14.14 15.99 -18.84
N SER A 241 13.18 16.86 -19.17
CA SER A 241 13.36 18.32 -19.11
C SER A 241 13.51 18.85 -17.68
N GLY A 242 12.85 18.20 -16.70
CA GLY A 242 12.73 18.68 -15.33
C GLY A 242 11.78 19.87 -15.14
N LEU A 243 11.16 20.38 -16.21
CA LEU A 243 10.13 21.43 -16.17
C LEU A 243 8.75 20.81 -15.94
N THR A 244 8.59 20.11 -14.85
CA THR A 244 7.39 19.37 -14.50
C THR A 244 7.17 19.32 -12.99
N ASP A 245 5.98 18.95 -12.58
CA ASP A 245 5.65 18.56 -11.20
C ASP A 245 5.19 17.10 -11.20
N TYR A 246 5.24 16.46 -10.05
CA TYR A 246 4.70 15.12 -9.87
C TYR A 246 3.18 15.13 -10.01
N PRO A 247 2.59 14.29 -10.88
CA PRO A 247 1.14 14.20 -11.03
C PRO A 247 0.51 13.42 -9.87
N SER A 248 -0.82 13.48 -9.78
CA SER A 248 -1.56 12.45 -9.08
C SER A 248 -1.58 11.18 -9.93
N THR A 249 -1.36 10.04 -9.30
CA THR A 249 -1.19 8.74 -9.98
C THR A 249 -2.07 7.70 -9.32
N ASP A 250 -2.90 7.01 -10.10
CA ASP A 250 -3.57 5.80 -9.61
C ASP A 250 -2.52 4.71 -9.39
N LEU A 251 -2.42 4.21 -8.16
CA LEU A 251 -1.47 3.17 -7.83
C LEU A 251 -1.95 1.82 -8.37
N GLN A 252 -1.05 1.12 -9.08
CA GLN A 252 -1.39 -0.05 -9.85
C GLN A 252 -0.98 -1.34 -9.14
N LYS A 253 -1.63 -2.44 -9.51
CA LYS A 253 -1.21 -3.80 -9.19
C LYS A 253 -0.64 -4.45 -10.44
N LEU A 254 0.48 -5.15 -10.29
CA LEU A 254 1.06 -5.96 -11.35
C LEU A 254 1.24 -7.39 -10.82
N ALA A 255 1.07 -8.36 -11.71
CA ALA A 255 1.19 -9.76 -11.34
C ALA A 255 1.81 -10.60 -12.45
N SER A 256 2.31 -11.79 -12.09
CA SER A 256 2.73 -12.78 -13.07
C SER A 256 1.52 -13.29 -13.88
N LYS A 257 1.74 -13.55 -15.17
CA LYS A 257 0.73 -14.20 -16.00
C LYS A 257 0.32 -15.56 -15.39
N LYS A 258 1.30 -16.29 -14.83
CA LYS A 258 1.08 -17.55 -14.13
C LYS A 258 0.02 -17.42 -13.02
N LEU A 259 0.16 -16.42 -12.13
CA LEU A 259 -0.82 -16.18 -11.08
C LEU A 259 -2.18 -15.83 -11.67
N MET A 260 -2.25 -14.88 -12.61
CA MET A 260 -3.53 -14.40 -13.13
C MET A 260 -4.32 -15.42 -13.94
N THR A 261 -3.63 -16.45 -14.48
CA THR A 261 -4.28 -17.56 -15.21
C THR A 261 -4.47 -18.84 -14.39
N SER A 262 -4.03 -18.85 -13.12
CA SER A 262 -4.08 -20.03 -12.25
C SER A 262 -5.49 -20.43 -11.80
N GLY A 263 -6.44 -19.49 -11.81
CA GLY A 263 -7.76 -19.69 -11.21
C GLY A 263 -7.75 -19.75 -9.67
N SER A 264 -6.61 -19.53 -9.02
CA SER A 264 -6.47 -19.62 -7.56
C SER A 264 -7.27 -18.52 -6.85
N VAL A 265 -7.61 -18.77 -5.59
CA VAL A 265 -8.23 -17.74 -4.73
C VAL A 265 -7.32 -16.52 -4.59
N PHE A 266 -5.99 -16.72 -4.57
CA PHE A 266 -5.04 -15.60 -4.50
C PHE A 266 -5.12 -14.70 -5.74
N ALA A 267 -5.23 -15.28 -6.95
CA ALA A 267 -5.44 -14.49 -8.17
C ALA A 267 -6.72 -13.65 -8.09
N LYS A 268 -7.80 -14.21 -7.54
CA LYS A 268 -9.07 -13.50 -7.31
C LYS A 268 -8.89 -12.35 -6.33
N ILE A 269 -8.23 -12.59 -5.18
CA ILE A 269 -7.94 -11.54 -4.18
C ILE A 269 -7.15 -10.41 -4.83
N VAL A 270 -6.06 -10.72 -5.54
CA VAL A 270 -5.23 -9.72 -6.22
C VAL A 270 -6.03 -8.92 -7.25
N LYS A 271 -6.85 -9.60 -8.05
CA LYS A 271 -7.72 -8.93 -9.05
C LYS A 271 -8.68 -7.94 -8.40
N ASN A 272 -9.35 -8.35 -7.33
CA ASN A 272 -10.44 -7.61 -6.71
C ASN A 272 -9.97 -6.63 -5.61
N PHE A 273 -8.73 -6.77 -5.12
CA PHE A 273 -8.20 -5.89 -4.07
C PHE A 273 -8.31 -4.43 -4.48
N LYS A 274 -9.07 -3.70 -3.70
CA LYS A 274 -9.21 -2.25 -3.76
C LYS A 274 -9.49 -1.71 -2.37
N TRP A 275 -8.81 -0.63 -2.03
CA TRP A 275 -9.05 0.11 -0.80
C TRP A 275 -8.81 1.62 -1.00
N THR A 276 -8.74 2.41 0.04
CA THR A 276 -8.56 3.85 -0.04
C THR A 276 -7.26 4.28 0.64
N ASN A 277 -6.79 5.49 0.33
CA ASN A 277 -5.67 6.11 1.05
C ASN A 277 -5.89 6.10 2.58
N ALA A 278 -7.14 6.29 3.03
CA ALA A 278 -7.47 6.25 4.46
C ALA A 278 -7.32 4.84 5.06
N ASP A 279 -7.72 3.81 4.33
CA ASP A 279 -7.54 2.41 4.75
C ASP A 279 -6.04 2.10 4.93
N GLN A 280 -5.21 2.44 3.93
CA GLN A 280 -3.77 2.25 3.98
C GLN A 280 -3.14 3.00 5.15
N ASN A 281 -3.48 4.27 5.31
CA ASN A 281 -2.95 5.10 6.39
C ASN A 281 -3.33 4.56 7.77
N SER A 282 -4.52 3.97 7.93
CA SER A 282 -4.94 3.34 9.19
C SER A 282 -4.03 2.17 9.57
N VAL A 283 -3.74 1.27 8.64
CA VAL A 283 -2.85 0.12 8.89
C VAL A 283 -1.40 0.59 9.08
N ALA A 284 -0.94 1.51 8.25
CA ALA A 284 0.41 2.07 8.37
C ALA A 284 0.63 2.77 9.71
N ALA A 285 -0.37 3.48 10.24
CA ALA A 285 -0.30 4.13 11.54
C ALA A 285 -0.16 3.12 12.69
N ASP A 286 -0.87 1.99 12.63
CA ASP A 286 -0.74 0.91 13.59
C ASP A 286 0.68 0.30 13.56
N ILE A 287 1.24 0.07 12.36
CA ILE A 287 2.63 -0.41 12.20
C ILE A 287 3.62 0.60 12.79
N GLU A 288 3.47 1.87 12.48
CA GLU A 288 4.35 2.94 12.98
C GLU A 288 4.23 3.17 14.49
N SER A 289 3.12 2.74 15.11
CA SER A 289 2.94 2.76 16.56
C SER A 289 3.60 1.58 17.28
N GLY A 290 4.24 0.66 16.52
CA GLY A 290 4.95 -0.51 17.05
C GLY A 290 4.18 -1.83 16.94
N MET A 291 3.00 -1.84 16.31
CA MET A 291 2.30 -3.08 16.04
C MET A 291 3.02 -3.86 14.92
N THR A 292 3.06 -5.20 15.03
CA THR A 292 3.59 -5.99 13.91
C THR A 292 2.72 -5.81 12.67
N PRO A 293 3.30 -5.83 11.45
CA PRO A 293 2.52 -5.69 10.22
C PRO A 293 1.34 -6.68 10.13
N SER A 294 1.56 -7.94 10.54
CA SER A 294 0.49 -8.95 10.58
C SER A 294 -0.63 -8.58 11.55
N ALA A 295 -0.31 -8.16 12.77
CA ALA A 295 -1.32 -7.75 13.75
C ALA A 295 -2.12 -6.52 13.29
N ALA A 296 -1.44 -5.51 12.70
CA ALA A 296 -2.09 -4.33 12.14
C ALA A 296 -3.05 -4.70 10.99
N ALA A 297 -2.61 -5.58 10.08
CA ALA A 297 -3.43 -6.09 8.99
C ALA A 297 -4.66 -6.85 9.50
N GLN A 298 -4.48 -7.78 10.44
CA GLN A 298 -5.58 -8.55 11.03
C GLN A 298 -6.60 -7.67 11.77
N LYS A 299 -6.13 -6.66 12.50
CA LYS A 299 -7.01 -5.67 13.14
C LYS A 299 -7.89 -4.96 12.10
N TRP A 300 -7.28 -4.49 11.00
CA TRP A 300 -8.02 -3.81 9.94
C TRP A 300 -8.98 -4.76 9.22
N ILE A 301 -8.57 -5.98 8.88
CA ILE A 301 -9.40 -7.02 8.25
C ILE A 301 -10.65 -7.29 9.08
N LYS A 302 -10.50 -7.46 10.40
CA LYS A 302 -11.62 -7.67 11.34
C LYS A 302 -12.62 -6.52 11.30
N ALA A 303 -12.15 -5.29 11.24
CA ALA A 303 -12.99 -4.09 11.20
C ALA A 303 -13.63 -3.83 9.81
N ASN A 304 -13.09 -4.43 8.74
CA ASN A 304 -13.49 -4.15 7.36
C ASN A 304 -13.96 -5.41 6.61
N LYS A 305 -14.61 -6.33 7.34
CA LYS A 305 -15.01 -7.64 6.80
C LYS A 305 -15.75 -7.56 5.46
N ALA A 306 -16.68 -6.62 5.32
CA ALA A 306 -17.46 -6.46 4.08
C ALA A 306 -16.59 -6.13 2.86
N LYS A 307 -15.52 -5.30 3.01
CA LYS A 307 -14.56 -5.04 1.94
C LYS A 307 -13.77 -6.29 1.59
N VAL A 308 -13.30 -7.02 2.60
CA VAL A 308 -12.53 -8.26 2.42
C VAL A 308 -13.39 -9.33 1.72
N ASP A 309 -14.63 -9.50 2.14
CA ASP A 309 -15.57 -10.46 1.53
C ASP A 309 -15.82 -10.13 0.04
N ALA A 310 -15.78 -8.83 -0.33
CA ALA A 310 -15.89 -8.43 -1.74
C ALA A 310 -14.68 -8.86 -2.59
N TRP A 311 -13.48 -8.96 -2.01
CA TRP A 311 -12.29 -9.43 -2.74
C TRP A 311 -12.30 -10.93 -3.00
N LEU A 312 -13.09 -11.68 -2.25
CA LEU A 312 -13.25 -13.13 -2.36
C LEU A 312 -14.34 -13.55 -3.36
N LYS A 313 -15.15 -12.61 -3.84
CA LYS A 313 -16.21 -12.85 -4.87
C LYS A 313 -15.64 -12.69 -6.26
#